data_5e86bb26f7c923803c9e4c6a77a3c485
#
_entry.id   5e86bb26f7c923803c9e4c6a77a3c485
#
_cell.length_a   1.000
_cell.length_b   1.000
_cell.length_c   1.000
_cell.angle_alpha   90.00
_cell.angle_beta   90.00
_cell.angle_gamma   90.00
#
_symmetry.space_group_name_H-M   'P 1'
#
loop_
_entity.id
_entity.type
_entity.pdbx_description
1 polymer ?
#
loop_
_entity_poly.entity_id
_entity_poly.type
_entity_poly.pdbx_seq_one_letter_code
_entity_poly.pdbx_strand_id
1 'polypeptide(L)'
;MVKVQIKSEKLTSFGGIFPIMEKFDRMLSCTIDSTLGLRSKVYGYQYSEIIRSLMCVYFCGGSCVEDVTSHLMEALCLHPPLRTCSADTILRAIRELTTPNLTYRSDSGKSYDFNVASDLNNLLVNALLATGQLLPDNEYDFDFDHQFIETEKFDAKITYKKFTGYSPGIATVGDVIVGIENRDGNTNVRFHQEDTLKRIFERLENARIQTVRGWIVAHALRL
;
A
#
# COMPACT_ATOMS: atom_id res chain seq x y z
N MET A 1 -0.67 -54.47 -16.04
CA MET A 1 0.30 -53.68 -16.84
C MET A 1 0.03 -52.21 -16.57
N VAL A 2 0.97 -51.52 -15.98
CA VAL A 2 0.86 -50.08 -15.73
C VAL A 2 1.16 -49.35 -17.05
N LYS A 3 0.19 -48.61 -17.59
CA LYS A 3 0.41 -47.75 -18.76
C LYS A 3 1.12 -46.47 -18.31
N VAL A 4 2.37 -46.29 -18.67
CA VAL A 4 3.09 -45.02 -18.50
C VAL A 4 2.76 -44.12 -19.70
N GLN A 5 2.16 -42.96 -19.44
CA GLN A 5 1.89 -41.96 -20.49
C GLN A 5 2.86 -40.82 -20.29
N ILE A 6 3.73 -40.54 -21.25
CA ILE A 6 4.59 -39.38 -21.25
C ILE A 6 3.77 -38.19 -21.73
N LYS A 7 3.61 -37.19 -20.88
CA LYS A 7 2.97 -35.91 -21.23
C LYS A 7 4.05 -34.83 -21.21
N SER A 8 4.05 -33.96 -22.21
CA SER A 8 4.85 -32.73 -22.22
C SER A 8 3.95 -31.61 -21.68
N GLU A 9 4.21 -31.19 -20.46
CA GLU A 9 3.47 -30.09 -19.82
C GLU A 9 4.46 -28.96 -19.47
N LYS A 10 4.05 -27.71 -19.68
CA LYS A 10 4.81 -26.55 -19.20
C LYS A 10 4.64 -26.47 -17.69
N LEU A 11 5.70 -26.73 -16.95
CA LEU A 11 5.74 -26.61 -15.49
C LEU A 11 6.38 -25.29 -15.11
N THR A 12 5.93 -24.72 -13.99
CA THR A 12 6.53 -23.54 -13.38
C THR A 12 6.78 -23.79 -11.89
N SER A 13 7.91 -23.24 -11.40
CA SER A 13 8.22 -23.21 -9.97
C SER A 13 7.25 -22.32 -9.17
N PHE A 14 6.52 -21.45 -9.85
CA PHE A 14 5.58 -20.51 -9.24
C PHE A 14 4.13 -21.02 -9.24
N GLY A 15 3.86 -22.30 -9.53
CA GLY A 15 2.50 -22.83 -9.62
C GLY A 15 1.62 -22.62 -8.38
N GLY A 16 2.23 -22.52 -7.20
CA GLY A 16 1.53 -22.22 -5.95
C GLY A 16 0.93 -20.81 -5.87
N ILE A 17 1.33 -19.86 -6.76
CA ILE A 17 0.79 -18.51 -6.76
C ILE A 17 -0.65 -18.43 -7.32
N PHE A 18 -1.02 -19.33 -8.22
CA PHE A 18 -2.33 -19.27 -8.92
C PHE A 18 -3.52 -19.30 -7.96
N PRO A 19 -3.62 -20.24 -7.00
CA PRO A 19 -4.71 -20.21 -6.03
C PRO A 19 -4.71 -18.95 -5.15
N ILE A 20 -3.53 -18.37 -4.87
CA ILE A 20 -3.40 -17.12 -4.12
C ILE A 20 -3.97 -15.95 -4.94
N MET A 21 -3.64 -15.87 -6.24
CA MET A 21 -4.17 -14.86 -7.14
C MET A 21 -5.70 -14.97 -7.30
N GLU A 22 -6.24 -16.18 -7.44
CA GLU A 22 -7.68 -16.40 -7.51
C GLU A 22 -8.38 -16.00 -6.21
N LYS A 23 -7.77 -16.29 -5.08
CA LYS A 23 -8.28 -15.84 -3.78
C LYS A 23 -8.23 -14.32 -3.65
N PHE A 24 -7.14 -13.70 -4.07
CA PHE A 24 -7.00 -12.24 -4.12
C PHE A 24 -8.14 -11.61 -4.93
N ASP A 25 -8.39 -12.10 -6.14
CA ASP A 25 -9.45 -11.57 -7.00
C ASP A 25 -10.83 -11.69 -6.36
N ARG A 26 -11.15 -12.83 -5.80
CA ARG A 26 -12.44 -13.05 -5.14
C ARG A 26 -12.67 -12.12 -3.94
N MET A 27 -11.61 -11.80 -3.22
CA MET A 27 -11.71 -11.01 -1.99
C MET A 27 -11.57 -9.50 -2.21
N LEU A 28 -10.72 -9.10 -3.16
CA LEU A 28 -10.23 -7.72 -3.22
C LEU A 28 -10.53 -6.99 -4.53
N SER A 29 -10.73 -7.69 -5.67
CA SER A 29 -10.86 -6.99 -6.96
C SER A 29 -12.00 -5.98 -6.97
N CYS A 30 -13.18 -6.35 -6.47
CA CYS A 30 -14.31 -5.42 -6.40
C CYS A 30 -14.01 -4.23 -5.46
N THR A 31 -13.40 -4.49 -4.31
CA THR A 31 -13.03 -3.44 -3.33
C THR A 31 -12.02 -2.47 -3.93
N ILE A 32 -11.00 -2.98 -4.61
CA ILE A 32 -9.97 -2.15 -5.25
C ILE A 32 -10.61 -1.26 -6.33
N ASP A 33 -11.35 -1.85 -7.26
CA ASP A 33 -11.91 -1.12 -8.40
C ASP A 33 -13.03 -0.15 -7.98
N SER A 34 -13.79 -0.46 -6.92
CA SER A 34 -14.78 0.48 -6.37
C SER A 34 -14.14 1.63 -5.59
N THR A 35 -13.02 1.40 -4.92
CA THR A 35 -12.33 2.45 -4.14
C THR A 35 -11.50 3.38 -5.04
N LEU A 36 -10.75 2.83 -5.98
CA LEU A 36 -9.88 3.61 -6.86
C LEU A 36 -10.57 4.09 -8.15
N GLY A 37 -11.77 3.56 -8.42
CA GLY A 37 -12.50 3.82 -9.65
C GLY A 37 -12.02 2.96 -10.84
N LEU A 38 -12.79 3.00 -11.92
CA LEU A 38 -12.45 2.27 -13.12
C LEU A 38 -11.33 2.98 -13.89
N ARG A 39 -10.20 2.31 -14.05
CA ARG A 39 -9.05 2.83 -14.79
C ARG A 39 -9.28 2.85 -16.30
N SER A 40 -9.89 1.80 -16.83
CA SER A 40 -10.13 1.65 -18.27
C SER A 40 -11.61 1.35 -18.55
N LYS A 41 -12.18 2.03 -19.53
CA LYS A 41 -13.60 1.84 -19.91
C LYS A 41 -13.82 0.72 -20.91
N VAL A 42 -12.83 0.41 -21.76
CA VAL A 42 -12.99 -0.52 -22.88
C VAL A 42 -11.85 -1.54 -22.96
N TYR A 43 -10.61 -1.08 -23.00
CA TYR A 43 -9.42 -1.92 -23.11
C TYR A 43 -8.37 -1.48 -22.09
N GLY A 44 -7.60 -2.40 -21.61
CA GLY A 44 -6.53 -2.15 -20.64
C GLY A 44 -6.72 -2.95 -19.36
N TYR A 45 -5.85 -2.68 -18.41
CA TYR A 45 -5.86 -3.31 -17.09
C TYR A 45 -6.59 -2.41 -16.10
N GLN A 46 -7.42 -3.01 -15.24
CA GLN A 46 -8.01 -2.35 -14.08
C GLN A 46 -7.00 -2.27 -12.94
N TYR A 47 -7.25 -1.42 -11.94
CA TYR A 47 -6.37 -1.30 -10.78
C TYR A 47 -6.24 -2.60 -10.00
N SER A 48 -7.30 -3.40 -9.91
CA SER A 48 -7.27 -4.73 -9.28
C SER A 48 -6.27 -5.67 -9.95
N GLU A 49 -6.26 -5.73 -11.29
CA GLU A 49 -5.32 -6.55 -12.05
C GLU A 49 -3.87 -6.08 -11.88
N ILE A 50 -3.67 -4.75 -11.82
CA ILE A 50 -2.34 -4.14 -11.65
C ILE A 50 -1.81 -4.38 -10.24
N ILE A 51 -2.62 -4.15 -9.21
CA ILE A 51 -2.23 -4.38 -7.82
C ILE A 51 -1.96 -5.88 -7.61
N ARG A 52 -2.78 -6.78 -8.15
CA ARG A 52 -2.50 -8.21 -8.12
C ARG A 52 -1.16 -8.55 -8.77
N SER A 53 -0.87 -7.98 -9.94
CA SER A 53 0.41 -8.20 -10.63
C SER A 53 1.60 -7.71 -9.79
N LEU A 54 1.48 -6.58 -9.11
CA LEU A 54 2.47 -6.08 -8.16
C LEU A 54 2.62 -7.00 -6.95
N MET A 55 1.52 -7.50 -6.40
CA MET A 55 1.57 -8.44 -5.26
C MET A 55 2.27 -9.75 -5.63
N CYS A 56 2.15 -10.22 -6.88
CA CYS A 56 2.89 -11.40 -7.33
C CYS A 56 4.40 -11.24 -7.21
N VAL A 57 4.95 -10.03 -7.41
CA VAL A 57 6.38 -9.77 -7.19
C VAL A 57 6.78 -10.15 -5.78
N TYR A 58 6.04 -9.65 -4.78
CA TYR A 58 6.33 -9.92 -3.37
C TYR A 58 6.10 -11.40 -3.01
N PHE A 59 5.00 -12.00 -3.45
CA PHE A 59 4.70 -13.41 -3.16
C PHE A 59 5.69 -14.39 -3.80
N CYS A 60 6.31 -14.00 -4.91
CA CYS A 60 7.32 -14.82 -5.58
C CYS A 60 8.77 -14.48 -5.17
N GLY A 61 8.96 -13.59 -4.19
CA GLY A 61 10.28 -13.22 -3.66
C GLY A 61 11.05 -12.23 -4.53
N GLY A 62 10.36 -11.49 -5.41
CA GLY A 62 10.95 -10.39 -6.16
C GLY A 62 11.28 -9.18 -5.30
N SER A 63 12.19 -8.35 -5.76
CA SER A 63 12.69 -7.17 -5.04
C SER A 63 12.32 -5.84 -5.72
N CYS A 64 11.95 -5.86 -6.99
CA CYS A 64 11.57 -4.67 -7.75
C CYS A 64 10.42 -4.97 -8.73
N VAL A 65 9.79 -3.90 -9.21
CA VAL A 65 8.61 -4.03 -10.10
C VAL A 65 8.99 -4.70 -11.44
N GLU A 66 10.21 -4.51 -11.89
CA GLU A 66 10.75 -5.08 -13.13
C GLU A 66 10.76 -6.61 -13.11
N ASP A 67 10.81 -7.23 -11.93
CA ASP A 67 10.80 -8.69 -11.77
C ASP A 67 9.52 -9.33 -12.34
N VAL A 68 8.40 -8.60 -12.36
CA VAL A 68 7.17 -9.11 -12.97
C VAL A 68 7.37 -9.42 -14.44
N THR A 69 8.11 -8.59 -15.16
CA THR A 69 8.34 -8.76 -16.60
C THR A 69 9.51 -9.72 -16.88
N SER A 70 10.61 -9.58 -16.14
CA SER A 70 11.86 -10.30 -16.41
C SER A 70 11.86 -11.74 -15.88
N HIS A 71 11.13 -12.01 -14.81
CA HIS A 71 11.19 -13.29 -14.10
C HIS A 71 9.86 -14.01 -13.95
N LEU A 72 8.73 -13.29 -13.87
CA LEU A 72 7.44 -13.88 -13.54
C LEU A 72 6.48 -14.00 -14.73
N MET A 73 6.58 -13.12 -15.73
CA MET A 73 5.61 -13.02 -16.83
C MET A 73 5.36 -14.34 -17.52
N GLU A 74 6.41 -15.07 -17.89
CA GLU A 74 6.29 -16.34 -18.58
C GLU A 74 5.51 -17.36 -17.74
N ALA A 75 5.80 -17.43 -16.44
CA ALA A 75 5.11 -18.33 -15.53
C ALA A 75 3.65 -17.94 -15.31
N LEU A 76 3.39 -16.65 -15.08
CA LEU A 76 2.04 -16.14 -14.80
C LEU A 76 1.11 -16.26 -16.03
N CYS A 77 1.64 -16.15 -17.24
CA CYS A 77 0.88 -16.38 -18.48
C CYS A 77 0.43 -17.84 -18.68
N LEU A 78 0.90 -18.79 -17.87
CA LEU A 78 0.38 -20.16 -17.90
C LEU A 78 -1.04 -20.26 -17.33
N HIS A 79 -1.53 -19.23 -16.67
CA HIS A 79 -2.90 -19.14 -16.15
C HIS A 79 -3.67 -17.98 -16.81
N PRO A 80 -4.13 -18.12 -18.06
CA PRO A 80 -4.69 -17.02 -18.85
C PRO A 80 -5.85 -16.25 -18.21
N PRO A 81 -6.74 -16.85 -17.39
CA PRO A 81 -7.79 -16.10 -16.71
C PRO A 81 -7.29 -14.98 -15.82
N LEU A 82 -6.06 -15.10 -15.32
CA LEU A 82 -5.46 -14.10 -14.44
C LEU A 82 -4.51 -13.21 -15.24
N ARG A 83 -5.07 -12.24 -15.96
CA ARG A 83 -4.30 -11.28 -16.76
C ARG A 83 -3.23 -10.60 -15.90
N THR A 84 -1.98 -10.70 -16.32
CA THR A 84 -0.82 -10.08 -15.67
C THR A 84 -0.27 -8.96 -16.57
N CYS A 85 -0.01 -7.81 -15.98
CA CYS A 85 0.52 -6.66 -16.71
C CYS A 85 2.05 -6.52 -16.53
N SER A 86 2.69 -5.77 -17.45
CA SER A 86 4.11 -5.49 -17.40
C SER A 86 4.47 -4.49 -16.29
N ALA A 87 5.75 -4.43 -15.94
CA ALA A 87 6.34 -3.46 -15.02
C ALA A 87 5.99 -2.01 -15.40
N ASP A 88 6.10 -1.65 -16.69
CA ASP A 88 5.75 -0.31 -17.18
C ASP A 88 4.28 0.06 -16.91
N THR A 89 3.39 -0.92 -17.01
CA THR A 89 1.96 -0.70 -16.72
C THR A 89 1.75 -0.45 -15.22
N ILE A 90 2.42 -1.19 -14.36
CA ILE A 90 2.39 -1.00 -12.90
C ILE A 90 2.94 0.39 -12.55
N LEU A 91 4.11 0.76 -13.04
CA LEU A 91 4.74 2.05 -12.77
C LEU A 91 3.88 3.23 -13.26
N ARG A 92 3.22 3.06 -14.42
CA ARG A 92 2.27 4.07 -14.93
C ARG A 92 1.07 4.22 -14.00
N ALA A 93 0.49 3.12 -13.55
CA ALA A 93 -0.65 3.16 -12.62
C ALA A 93 -0.28 3.77 -11.27
N ILE A 94 0.91 3.50 -10.74
CA ILE A 94 1.42 4.17 -9.54
C ILE A 94 1.48 5.69 -9.74
N ARG A 95 1.95 6.15 -10.91
CA ARG A 95 1.98 7.59 -11.22
C ARG A 95 0.57 8.19 -11.37
N GLU A 96 -0.39 7.46 -11.94
CA GLU A 96 -1.79 7.87 -12.05
C GLU A 96 -2.45 8.07 -10.67
N LEU A 97 -2.04 7.27 -9.68
CA LEU A 97 -2.54 7.33 -8.30
C LEU A 97 -1.77 8.34 -7.42
N THR A 98 -0.78 9.04 -7.97
CA THR A 98 -0.04 10.05 -7.23
C THR A 98 -0.93 11.27 -6.97
N THR A 99 -1.03 11.68 -5.72
CA THR A 99 -1.74 12.90 -5.30
C THR A 99 -0.76 14.04 -5.03
N PRO A 100 -1.16 15.31 -5.23
CA PRO A 100 -0.34 16.45 -4.83
C PRO A 100 -0.03 16.42 -3.33
N ASN A 101 1.18 16.84 -2.97
CA ASN A 101 1.54 17.01 -1.57
C ASN A 101 0.78 18.20 -0.94
N LEU A 102 0.49 18.07 0.35
CA LEU A 102 0.10 19.20 1.19
C LEU A 102 1.37 19.87 1.68
N THR A 103 1.56 21.14 1.33
CA THR A 103 2.72 21.91 1.79
C THR A 103 2.34 22.76 2.99
N TYR A 104 2.97 22.49 4.12
CA TYR A 104 2.82 23.27 5.36
C TYR A 104 4.02 24.18 5.57
N ARG A 105 3.76 25.39 6.06
CA ARG A 105 4.81 26.38 6.33
C ARG A 105 4.95 26.62 7.82
N SER A 106 6.18 26.49 8.34
CA SER A 106 6.48 26.79 9.72
C SER A 106 6.62 28.31 9.96
N ASP A 107 6.55 28.73 11.23
CA ASP A 107 6.75 30.12 11.64
C ASP A 107 8.14 30.65 11.24
N SER A 108 9.15 29.78 11.15
CA SER A 108 10.49 30.11 10.66
C SER A 108 10.58 30.27 9.15
N GLY A 109 9.47 30.12 8.42
CA GLY A 109 9.38 30.24 6.95
C GLY A 109 9.81 29.01 6.17
N LYS A 110 10.14 27.88 6.83
CA LYS A 110 10.45 26.60 6.15
C LYS A 110 9.18 25.92 5.72
N SER A 111 9.20 25.31 4.53
CA SER A 111 8.11 24.51 4.00
C SER A 111 8.42 23.03 4.14
N TYR A 112 7.40 22.23 4.40
CA TYR A 112 7.46 20.78 4.51
C TYR A 112 6.31 20.16 3.73
N ASP A 113 6.61 19.09 2.98
CA ASP A 113 5.66 18.40 2.14
C ASP A 113 5.17 17.10 2.81
N PHE A 114 3.84 16.94 2.81
CA PHE A 114 3.15 15.77 3.34
C PHE A 114 2.38 15.11 2.20
N ASN A 115 2.63 13.85 1.93
CA ASN A 115 1.85 13.06 0.99
C ASN A 115 0.82 12.22 1.75
N VAL A 116 -0.44 12.61 1.63
CA VAL A 116 -1.56 11.99 2.37
C VAL A 116 -2.03 10.69 1.71
N ALA A 117 -1.89 10.58 0.39
CA ALA A 117 -2.31 9.43 -0.41
C ALA A 117 -3.72 8.92 -0.03
N SER A 118 -4.71 9.82 0.01
CA SER A 118 -6.05 9.55 0.58
C SER A 118 -6.71 8.31 -0.01
N ASP A 119 -6.68 8.14 -1.34
CA ASP A 119 -7.33 7.01 -2.01
C ASP A 119 -6.66 5.69 -1.68
N LEU A 120 -5.32 5.66 -1.57
CA LEU A 120 -4.58 4.47 -1.18
C LEU A 120 -4.82 4.12 0.30
N ASN A 121 -4.91 5.11 1.17
CA ASN A 121 -5.26 4.89 2.57
C ASN A 121 -6.71 4.41 2.75
N ASN A 122 -7.64 4.92 1.94
CA ASN A 122 -9.02 4.42 1.90
C ASN A 122 -9.05 2.97 1.40
N LEU A 123 -8.29 2.66 0.34
CA LEU A 123 -8.16 1.28 -0.14
C LEU A 123 -7.61 0.35 0.92
N LEU A 124 -6.59 0.79 1.67
CA LEU A 124 -6.00 -0.02 2.75
C LEU A 124 -7.06 -0.43 3.78
N VAL A 125 -7.84 0.53 4.30
CA VAL A 125 -8.90 0.24 5.28
C VAL A 125 -10.01 -0.63 4.66
N ASN A 126 -10.45 -0.33 3.44
CA ASN A 126 -11.48 -1.12 2.76
C ASN A 126 -11.02 -2.56 2.49
N ALA A 127 -9.74 -2.78 2.17
CA ALA A 127 -9.17 -4.11 1.99
C ALA A 127 -9.13 -4.90 3.32
N LEU A 128 -8.79 -4.25 4.42
CA LEU A 128 -8.80 -4.86 5.76
C LEU A 128 -10.23 -5.29 6.18
N LEU A 129 -11.22 -4.46 5.87
CA LEU A 129 -12.64 -4.80 6.09
C LEU A 129 -13.08 -5.96 5.20
N ALA A 130 -12.75 -5.93 3.91
CA ALA A 130 -13.13 -6.96 2.95
C ALA A 130 -12.49 -8.33 3.25
N THR A 131 -11.31 -8.32 3.89
CA THR A 131 -10.60 -9.56 4.30
C THR A 131 -10.95 -10.00 5.72
N GLY A 132 -11.77 -9.25 6.44
CA GLY A 132 -12.17 -9.55 7.82
C GLY A 132 -11.04 -9.35 8.85
N GLN A 133 -9.98 -8.65 8.49
CA GLN A 133 -8.90 -8.30 9.43
C GLN A 133 -9.31 -7.15 10.36
N LEU A 134 -10.21 -6.28 9.89
CA LEU A 134 -10.93 -5.32 10.70
C LEU A 134 -12.43 -5.62 10.63
N LEU A 135 -13.11 -5.52 11.77
CA LEU A 135 -14.54 -5.71 11.87
C LEU A 135 -15.19 -4.41 12.33
N PRO A 136 -16.23 -3.91 11.63
CA PRO A 136 -16.97 -2.73 12.05
C PRO A 136 -17.54 -2.92 13.47
N ASP A 137 -17.68 -1.81 14.18
CA ASP A 137 -18.23 -1.73 15.54
C ASP A 137 -17.38 -2.42 16.63
N ASN A 138 -16.18 -2.94 16.28
CA ASN A 138 -15.23 -3.45 17.25
C ASN A 138 -14.30 -2.33 17.74
N GLU A 139 -13.85 -2.48 18.98
CA GLU A 139 -12.87 -1.60 19.62
C GLU A 139 -11.45 -2.17 19.44
N TYR A 140 -10.50 -1.30 19.12
CA TYR A 140 -9.11 -1.66 18.93
C TYR A 140 -8.19 -0.66 19.59
N ASP A 141 -7.02 -1.11 20.01
CA ASP A 141 -5.93 -0.23 20.42
C ASP A 141 -5.37 0.49 19.18
N PHE A 142 -5.20 1.80 19.28
CA PHE A 142 -4.61 2.63 18.24
C PHE A 142 -3.18 3.01 18.60
N ASP A 143 -2.27 2.90 17.65
CA ASP A 143 -0.90 3.39 17.76
C ASP A 143 -0.51 4.22 16.54
N PHE A 144 0.34 5.25 16.77
CA PHE A 144 0.85 6.11 15.71
C PHE A 144 2.29 6.48 15.98
N ASP A 145 3.18 6.11 15.07
CA ASP A 145 4.60 6.41 15.17
C ASP A 145 5.18 6.83 13.82
N HIS A 146 6.38 7.44 13.85
CA HIS A 146 7.14 7.84 12.68
C HIS A 146 8.32 6.93 12.46
N GLN A 147 8.48 6.47 11.23
CA GLN A 147 9.61 5.65 10.84
C GLN A 147 10.43 6.37 9.77
N PHE A 148 11.76 6.38 9.93
CA PHE A 148 12.63 6.90 8.89
C PHE A 148 12.88 5.87 7.80
N ILE A 149 12.76 6.31 6.55
CA ILE A 149 13.11 5.52 5.37
C ILE A 149 14.28 6.21 4.67
N GLU A 150 15.46 5.60 4.74
CA GLU A 150 16.64 6.08 4.02
C GLU A 150 16.47 5.87 2.51
N THR A 151 16.79 6.91 1.73
CA THR A 151 16.71 6.85 0.27
C THR A 151 17.55 7.97 -0.35
N GLU A 152 18.03 7.73 -1.57
CA GLU A 152 18.79 8.70 -2.38
C GLU A 152 17.90 9.44 -3.41
N LYS A 153 16.57 9.38 -3.27
CA LYS A 153 15.66 10.09 -4.19
C LYS A 153 15.89 11.59 -4.11
N PHE A 154 15.75 12.27 -5.26
CA PHE A 154 16.06 13.68 -5.44
C PHE A 154 15.25 14.63 -4.54
N ASP A 155 14.05 14.25 -4.16
CA ASP A 155 13.13 15.02 -3.29
C ASP A 155 13.27 14.68 -1.80
N ALA A 156 14.04 13.66 -1.45
CA ALA A 156 14.29 13.28 -0.06
C ALA A 156 15.12 14.37 0.67
N LYS A 157 14.85 14.55 1.96
CA LYS A 157 15.52 15.58 2.80
C LYS A 157 16.44 14.93 3.83
N ILE A 158 17.45 15.69 4.26
CA ILE A 158 18.37 15.24 5.31
C ILE A 158 17.60 15.16 6.63
N THR A 159 17.53 13.96 7.20
CA THR A 159 16.89 13.70 8.50
C THR A 159 17.73 14.23 9.66
N TYR A 160 17.15 14.31 10.87
CA TYR A 160 17.94 14.66 12.06
C TYR A 160 19.01 13.60 12.40
N LYS A 161 18.86 12.37 11.90
CA LYS A 161 19.86 11.29 12.02
C LYS A 161 21.00 11.40 10.99
N LYS A 162 21.02 12.47 10.18
CA LYS A 162 22.07 12.82 9.21
C LYS A 162 22.17 11.92 7.97
N PHE A 163 21.14 11.20 7.62
CA PHE A 163 20.99 10.55 6.31
C PHE A 163 19.85 11.20 5.52
N THR A 164 19.85 11.02 4.21
CA THR A 164 18.79 11.47 3.31
C THR A 164 17.62 10.51 3.34
N GLY A 165 16.38 10.97 3.50
CA GLY A 165 15.24 10.09 3.57
C GLY A 165 13.92 10.80 3.79
N TYR A 166 12.89 9.98 4.07
CA TYR A 166 11.54 10.40 4.45
C TYR A 166 11.25 10.02 5.89
N SER A 167 10.20 10.63 6.46
CA SER A 167 9.72 10.36 7.81
C SER A 167 8.21 10.07 7.81
N PRO A 168 7.75 8.96 7.17
CA PRO A 168 6.33 8.65 7.19
C PRO A 168 5.81 8.42 8.61
N GLY A 169 4.61 8.94 8.87
CA GLY A 169 3.78 8.56 10.00
C GLY A 169 2.96 7.33 9.64
N ILE A 170 2.97 6.33 10.51
CA ILE A 170 2.28 5.06 10.34
C ILE A 170 1.28 4.89 11.47
N ALA A 171 0.03 4.68 11.12
CA ALA A 171 -1.05 4.38 12.05
C ALA A 171 -1.38 2.89 12.02
N THR A 172 -1.49 2.28 13.18
CA THR A 172 -1.94 0.91 13.34
C THR A 172 -3.17 0.83 14.23
N VAL A 173 -3.98 -0.20 14.00
CA VAL A 173 -5.13 -0.55 14.83
C VAL A 173 -5.01 -2.05 15.13
N GLY A 174 -4.78 -2.39 16.39
CA GLY A 174 -4.30 -3.72 16.73
C GLY A 174 -3.00 -4.04 15.97
N ASP A 175 -3.00 -5.15 15.25
CA ASP A 175 -1.81 -5.63 14.51
C ASP A 175 -1.75 -5.20 13.04
N VAL A 176 -2.67 -4.32 12.57
CA VAL A 176 -2.75 -3.95 11.16
C VAL A 176 -2.54 -2.46 10.91
N ILE A 177 -1.87 -2.14 9.81
CA ILE A 177 -1.66 -0.75 9.38
C ILE A 177 -2.96 -0.23 8.76
N VAL A 178 -3.43 0.93 9.23
CA VAL A 178 -4.66 1.59 8.77
C VAL A 178 -4.42 2.94 8.09
N GLY A 179 -3.20 3.43 8.14
CA GLY A 179 -2.85 4.68 7.49
C GLY A 179 -1.35 4.92 7.41
N ILE A 180 -0.93 5.51 6.30
CA ILE A 180 0.45 5.94 6.08
C ILE A 180 0.40 7.34 5.47
N GLU A 181 1.12 8.27 6.06
CA GLU A 181 1.30 9.62 5.53
C GLU A 181 2.78 9.93 5.41
N ASN A 182 3.29 10.03 4.18
CA ASN A 182 4.70 10.34 3.98
C ASN A 182 4.98 11.82 4.24
N ARG A 183 6.14 12.10 4.83
CA ARG A 183 6.60 13.45 5.16
C ARG A 183 8.07 13.61 4.80
N ASP A 184 8.46 14.84 4.57
CA ASP A 184 9.88 15.21 4.45
C ASP A 184 10.68 14.69 5.65
N GLY A 185 11.86 14.12 5.38
CA GLY A 185 12.72 13.51 6.42
C GLY A 185 13.20 14.47 7.51
N ASN A 186 13.18 15.78 7.26
CA ASN A 186 13.54 16.82 8.21
C ASN A 186 12.34 17.41 8.97
N THR A 187 11.15 16.86 8.79
CA THR A 187 9.95 17.32 9.49
C THR A 187 9.99 16.88 10.95
N ASN A 188 9.70 17.83 11.86
CA ASN A 188 9.49 17.48 13.27
C ASN A 188 8.22 16.62 13.40
N VAL A 189 8.29 15.55 14.16
CA VAL A 189 7.15 14.61 14.34
C VAL A 189 5.88 15.29 14.87
N ARG A 190 6.02 16.35 15.67
CA ARG A 190 4.88 17.13 16.20
C ARG A 190 4.24 18.07 15.19
N PHE A 191 4.98 18.43 14.15
CA PHE A 191 4.52 19.43 13.19
C PHE A 191 3.33 18.90 12.41
N HIS A 192 2.17 19.55 12.53
CA HIS A 192 0.90 19.14 11.94
C HIS A 192 0.48 17.69 12.23
N GLN A 193 0.88 17.13 13.39
CA GLN A 193 0.50 15.78 13.79
C GLN A 193 -1.01 15.69 14.07
N GLU A 194 -1.61 16.74 14.62
CA GLU A 194 -3.06 16.80 14.86
C GLU A 194 -3.85 16.65 13.54
N ASP A 195 -3.43 17.36 12.50
CA ASP A 195 -4.08 17.28 11.17
C ASP A 195 -4.00 15.87 10.59
N THR A 196 -2.87 15.20 10.76
CA THR A 196 -2.69 13.80 10.32
C THR A 196 -3.59 12.86 11.10
N LEU A 197 -3.60 12.96 12.41
CA LEU A 197 -4.44 12.11 13.26
C LEU A 197 -5.92 12.34 12.97
N LYS A 198 -6.34 13.59 12.76
CA LYS A 198 -7.72 13.92 12.38
C LYS A 198 -8.13 13.19 11.09
N ARG A 199 -7.31 13.25 10.03
CA ARG A 199 -7.58 12.52 8.79
C ARG A 199 -7.67 11.01 8.97
N ILE A 200 -6.83 10.44 9.86
CA ILE A 200 -6.85 9.00 10.16
C ILE A 200 -8.13 8.64 10.91
N PHE A 201 -8.47 9.37 11.98
CA PHE A 201 -9.67 9.10 12.76
C PHE A 201 -10.96 9.28 11.95
N GLU A 202 -11.07 10.32 11.13
CA GLU A 202 -12.21 10.51 10.23
C GLU A 202 -12.40 9.29 9.30
N ARG A 203 -11.30 8.70 8.80
CA ARG A 203 -11.34 7.49 7.98
C ARG A 203 -11.81 6.27 8.77
N LEU A 204 -11.31 6.09 10.00
CA LEU A 204 -11.70 4.98 10.87
C LEU A 204 -13.18 5.09 11.30
N GLU A 205 -13.65 6.29 11.61
CA GLU A 205 -15.06 6.57 11.93
C GLU A 205 -15.97 6.24 10.74
N ASN A 206 -15.58 6.65 9.52
CA ASN A 206 -16.31 6.30 8.29
C ASN A 206 -16.37 4.78 8.05
N ALA A 207 -15.36 4.05 8.50
CA ALA A 207 -15.31 2.59 8.47
C ALA A 207 -15.99 1.93 9.67
N ARG A 208 -16.55 2.71 10.61
CA ARG A 208 -17.17 2.25 11.86
C ARG A 208 -16.18 1.47 12.75
N ILE A 209 -14.92 1.84 12.74
CA ILE A 209 -13.89 1.28 13.62
C ILE A 209 -13.77 2.17 14.85
N GLN A 210 -13.93 1.57 16.03
CA GLN A 210 -13.78 2.27 17.29
C GLN A 210 -12.36 2.08 17.82
N THR A 211 -11.78 3.16 18.33
CA THR A 211 -10.43 3.10 18.89
C THR A 211 -10.48 3.42 20.38
N VAL A 212 -9.98 2.49 21.20
CA VAL A 212 -9.81 2.64 22.63
C VAL A 212 -8.32 2.67 22.94
N ARG A 213 -7.85 3.68 23.67
CA ARG A 213 -6.46 3.92 24.07
C ARG A 213 -5.50 4.10 22.90
N GLY A 214 -5.27 5.35 22.53
CA GLY A 214 -4.14 5.70 21.67
C GLY A 214 -2.86 5.80 22.47
N TRP A 215 -1.90 4.91 22.25
CA TRP A 215 -0.51 5.23 22.50
C TRP A 215 -0.02 6.04 21.30
N ILE A 216 -0.20 7.35 21.41
CA ILE A 216 0.54 8.24 20.52
C ILE A 216 1.94 8.26 21.12
N VAL A 217 2.86 7.47 20.58
CA VAL A 217 4.29 7.56 20.88
C VAL A 217 4.81 8.83 20.24
N ALA A 218 4.26 9.92 20.71
CA ALA A 218 4.96 11.18 20.62
C ALA A 218 5.73 11.29 21.94
N HIS A 219 7.01 11.25 21.87
CA HIS A 219 7.88 11.94 22.85
C HIS A 219 7.49 13.43 23.00
N ALA A 220 6.22 13.76 22.79
CA ALA A 220 5.71 15.08 22.44
C ALA A 220 4.51 15.58 23.22
N LEU A 221 3.85 14.79 24.03
CA LEU A 221 2.82 15.29 24.93
C LEU A 221 3.32 15.31 26.38
N ARG A 222 4.38 16.06 26.63
CA ARG A 222 4.56 16.77 27.92
C ARG A 222 4.20 18.22 27.65
N LEU A 223 2.97 18.59 27.87
CA LEU A 223 2.58 19.90 28.34
C LEU A 223 2.99 20.05 29.79
#